data_ddd5fbb9a5b8e232ddf1e4e9c3078780
#
_entry.id   ddd5fbb9a5b8e232ddf1e4e9c3078780
#
_cell.length_a   1.000
_cell.length_b   1.000
_cell.length_c   1.000
_cell.angle_alpha   90.00
_cell.angle_beta   90.00
_cell.angle_gamma   90.00
#
_symmetry.space_group_name_H-M   'P 1'
#
loop_
_entity.id
_entity.type
_entity.pdbx_description
1 polymer ?
#
loop_
_entity_poly.entity_id
_entity_poly.type
_entity_poly.pdbx_seq_one_letter_code
_entity_poly.pdbx_strand_id
1 'polypeptide(L)'
;MQYHLDIAAGRQPNNDLLPWFGTADGKSYKKDPRAEVSAKEFFKKYGDSFEIDHIYPTGDLSMFGTYDLNVHVDWGEDGLTGFLPYKPLDTPHPMAYWASDTHLGYPYRLEMAKRADFAFCAQKQAVEDMKRDGVANPIWLPHAVEPMAYPKQEKFTKNYDVCFIGHVNSVNREEALDRLFSAFPNFDYGQALFEKCAERIGNSKIGFNIAMKDDINMRCFETMATGTMLLTDRISHIEELFEDKKHLVIYDGLDDMVEKAKYYLAHDEEREAIAQAGYEEVMTKHTIQHRIDVILNEFMKSRVPVLA
;
A
#
# COMPACT_ATOMS: atom_id res chain seq x y z
N MET A 1 1.65 -7.32 -4.20
CA MET A 1 1.86 -8.76 -4.03
C MET A 1 3.21 -9.10 -3.41
N GLN A 2 4.33 -8.50 -3.82
CA GLN A 2 5.63 -8.69 -3.17
C GLN A 2 5.60 -8.26 -1.69
N TYR A 3 4.88 -7.20 -1.36
CA TYR A 3 4.65 -6.77 0.01
C TYR A 3 3.91 -7.82 0.86
N HIS A 4 2.86 -8.42 0.35
CA HIS A 4 2.18 -9.56 0.96
C HIS A 4 3.11 -10.75 1.15
N LEU A 5 3.94 -11.01 0.16
CA LEU A 5 4.91 -12.10 0.18
C LEU A 5 5.98 -11.89 1.25
N ASP A 6 6.45 -10.66 1.40
CA ASP A 6 7.51 -10.35 2.36
C ASP A 6 7.01 -10.38 3.80
N ILE A 7 5.80 -9.93 4.06
CA ILE A 7 5.13 -10.11 5.35
C ILE A 7 4.86 -11.61 5.59
N ALA A 8 4.32 -12.26 4.57
CA ALA A 8 4.05 -13.67 4.61
C ALA A 8 5.31 -14.51 4.82
N ALA A 9 6.48 -14.10 4.38
CA ALA A 9 7.73 -14.82 4.59
C ALA A 9 8.33 -14.72 6.00
N GLY A 10 7.66 -14.07 6.96
CA GLY A 10 8.14 -13.95 8.35
C GLY A 10 9.47 -13.22 8.50
N ARG A 11 9.88 -12.51 7.46
CA ARG A 11 11.14 -11.81 7.45
C ARG A 11 11.01 -10.55 8.25
N GLN A 12 11.70 -10.52 9.38
CA GLN A 12 11.88 -9.28 10.13
C GLN A 12 12.68 -8.31 9.25
N PRO A 13 12.24 -7.07 9.08
CA PRO A 13 13.01 -6.05 8.41
C PRO A 13 14.17 -5.67 9.32
N ASN A 14 15.21 -6.44 9.28
CA ASN A 14 16.51 -6.06 9.82
C ASN A 14 17.34 -5.59 8.65
N ASN A 15 17.56 -4.32 8.53
CA ASN A 15 18.63 -3.59 7.85
C ASN A 15 19.40 -4.25 6.67
N ASP A 16 19.11 -5.51 6.33
CA ASP A 16 19.66 -6.24 5.22
C ASP A 16 18.60 -6.41 4.14
N LEU A 17 18.70 -5.61 3.10
CA LEU A 17 17.84 -5.70 1.90
C LEU A 17 18.00 -7.05 1.16
N LEU A 18 19.08 -7.77 1.41
CA LEU A 18 19.37 -9.07 0.81
C LEU A 18 18.33 -10.18 1.06
N PRO A 19 17.69 -10.28 2.24
CA PRO A 19 16.63 -11.27 2.45
C PRO A 19 15.36 -11.04 1.63
N TRP A 20 15.17 -9.84 1.08
CA TRP A 20 14.01 -9.48 0.27
C TRP A 20 14.01 -10.12 -1.11
N PHE A 21 15.19 -10.56 -1.58
CA PHE A 21 15.38 -11.08 -2.94
C PHE A 21 15.58 -12.59 -3.01
N GLY A 22 15.20 -13.33 -1.97
CA GLY A 22 15.46 -14.76 -1.91
C GLY A 22 16.90 -15.09 -1.52
N THR A 23 17.19 -16.36 -1.25
CA THR A 23 18.57 -16.81 -1.07
C THR A 23 19.26 -16.85 -2.42
N ALA A 24 20.56 -16.55 -2.46
CA ALA A 24 21.38 -16.53 -3.69
C ALA A 24 21.37 -17.85 -4.46
N ASP A 25 20.84 -18.94 -3.87
CA ASP A 25 20.71 -20.26 -4.49
C ASP A 25 19.34 -20.52 -5.14
N GLY A 26 18.40 -19.56 -5.06
CA GLY A 26 17.09 -19.66 -5.69
C GLY A 26 16.20 -20.83 -5.20
N LYS A 27 16.56 -21.52 -4.12
CA LYS A 27 15.96 -22.79 -3.72
C LYS A 27 15.11 -22.78 -2.45
N SER A 28 15.09 -21.70 -1.69
CA SER A 28 14.36 -21.71 -0.43
C SER A 28 13.04 -20.98 -0.52
N TYR A 29 12.03 -21.71 -0.88
CA TYR A 29 10.64 -21.33 -0.69
C TYR A 29 10.21 -21.81 0.70
N LYS A 30 10.11 -20.93 1.67
CA LYS A 30 9.46 -21.25 2.95
C LYS A 30 8.04 -20.70 2.92
N LYS A 31 7.05 -21.59 3.01
CA LYS A 31 5.66 -21.21 3.28
C LYS A 31 5.61 -20.45 4.60
N ASP A 32 5.16 -19.22 4.56
CA ASP A 32 4.89 -18.45 5.77
C ASP A 32 3.51 -18.83 6.32
N PRO A 33 3.42 -19.15 7.62
CA PRO A 33 2.13 -19.40 8.26
C PRO A 33 1.09 -18.27 8.08
N ARG A 34 1.54 -17.02 7.95
CA ARG A 34 0.66 -15.86 7.74
C ARG A 34 0.09 -15.83 6.33
N ALA A 35 0.89 -16.18 5.31
CA ALA A 35 0.40 -16.36 3.95
C ALA A 35 -0.67 -17.47 3.90
N GLU A 36 -0.48 -18.53 4.67
CA GLU A 36 -1.47 -19.58 4.80
C GLU A 36 -2.78 -19.11 5.45
N VAL A 37 -2.71 -18.21 6.43
CA VAL A 37 -3.90 -17.60 7.06
C VAL A 37 -4.62 -16.69 6.07
N SER A 38 -3.90 -15.80 5.39
CA SER A 38 -4.47 -14.92 4.34
C SER A 38 -5.07 -15.72 3.19
N ALA A 39 -4.41 -16.80 2.77
CA ALA A 39 -4.94 -17.72 1.79
C ALA A 39 -6.23 -18.41 2.29
N LYS A 40 -6.26 -18.88 3.54
CA LYS A 40 -7.46 -19.47 4.13
C LYS A 40 -8.64 -18.51 4.20
N GLU A 41 -8.42 -17.26 4.54
CA GLU A 41 -9.48 -16.23 4.53
C GLU A 41 -9.96 -15.95 3.11
N PHE A 42 -9.05 -15.91 2.14
CA PHE A 42 -9.39 -15.79 0.74
C PHE A 42 -10.21 -17.00 0.27
N PHE A 43 -9.79 -18.22 0.56
CA PHE A 43 -10.53 -19.45 0.22
C PHE A 43 -11.89 -19.52 0.92
N LYS A 44 -12.01 -19.02 2.14
CA LYS A 44 -13.29 -18.90 2.83
C LYS A 44 -14.28 -17.99 2.08
N LYS A 45 -13.78 -16.95 1.41
CA LYS A 45 -14.59 -16.00 0.64
C LYS A 45 -14.98 -16.53 -0.74
N TYR A 46 -14.02 -17.17 -1.43
CA TYR A 46 -14.17 -17.59 -2.83
C TYR A 46 -14.38 -19.10 -3.02
N GLY A 47 -14.33 -19.87 -1.92
CA GLY A 47 -14.43 -21.32 -1.95
C GLY A 47 -13.21 -21.97 -2.61
N ASP A 48 -13.40 -23.19 -3.12
CA ASP A 48 -12.36 -23.93 -3.84
C ASP A 48 -12.14 -23.45 -5.29
N SER A 49 -12.62 -22.25 -5.61
CA SER A 49 -12.63 -21.75 -6.99
C SER A 49 -11.28 -21.20 -7.46
N PHE A 50 -10.37 -20.90 -6.53
CA PHE A 50 -9.06 -20.32 -6.85
C PHE A 50 -7.96 -20.89 -5.95
N GLU A 51 -6.85 -21.26 -6.56
CA GLU A 51 -5.59 -21.57 -5.89
C GLU A 51 -4.63 -20.39 -6.14
N ILE A 52 -4.05 -19.84 -5.09
CA ILE A 52 -3.10 -18.74 -5.19
C ILE A 52 -1.75 -19.22 -4.70
N ASP A 53 -0.81 -19.26 -5.62
CA ASP A 53 0.60 -19.46 -5.33
C ASP A 53 1.34 -18.13 -5.37
N HIS A 54 2.18 -17.92 -4.38
CA HIS A 54 3.07 -16.79 -4.33
C HIS A 54 4.42 -17.18 -4.91
N ILE A 55 4.78 -16.60 -6.04
CA ILE A 55 6.03 -16.90 -6.73
C ILE A 55 6.98 -15.73 -6.57
N TYR A 56 8.12 -15.99 -5.93
CA TYR A 56 9.25 -15.08 -6.02
C TYR A 56 9.96 -15.28 -7.35
N PRO A 57 10.35 -14.20 -8.02
CA PRO A 57 11.12 -14.30 -9.24
C PRO A 57 12.54 -14.81 -8.95
N THR A 58 12.70 -16.11 -8.90
CA THR A 58 13.99 -16.77 -8.65
C THR A 58 14.77 -17.06 -9.94
N GLY A 59 14.27 -16.61 -11.09
CA GLY A 59 14.82 -16.89 -12.41
C GLY A 59 14.22 -18.12 -13.10
N ASP A 60 13.47 -18.95 -12.39
CA ASP A 60 12.70 -20.05 -13.00
C ASP A 60 11.26 -19.59 -13.27
N LEU A 61 11.01 -19.24 -14.53
CA LEU A 61 9.69 -18.77 -14.99
C LEU A 61 8.78 -19.94 -15.42
N SER A 62 9.24 -21.20 -15.33
CA SER A 62 8.47 -22.35 -15.80
C SER A 62 7.13 -22.51 -15.07
N MET A 63 7.04 -22.04 -13.82
CA MET A 63 5.83 -22.07 -13.02
C MET A 63 4.74 -21.11 -13.54
N PHE A 64 5.10 -19.95 -14.10
CA PHE A 64 4.12 -18.93 -14.52
C PHE A 64 3.17 -19.43 -15.61
N GLY A 65 3.61 -20.29 -16.50
CA GLY A 65 2.79 -20.84 -17.58
C GLY A 65 1.67 -21.78 -17.15
N THR A 66 1.59 -22.13 -15.88
CA THR A 66 0.60 -23.07 -15.33
C THR A 66 -0.60 -22.38 -14.67
N TYR A 67 -0.54 -21.05 -14.50
CA TYR A 67 -1.59 -20.29 -13.84
C TYR A 67 -2.59 -19.69 -14.82
N ASP A 68 -3.86 -19.62 -14.38
CA ASP A 68 -4.93 -18.97 -15.12
C ASP A 68 -4.75 -17.45 -15.22
N LEU A 69 -4.08 -16.84 -14.25
CA LEU A 69 -3.77 -15.42 -14.19
C LEU A 69 -2.45 -15.18 -13.47
N ASN A 70 -1.55 -14.44 -14.08
CA ASN A 70 -0.33 -13.96 -13.44
C ASN A 70 -0.52 -12.49 -13.02
N VAL A 71 -0.27 -12.18 -11.76
CA VAL A 71 -0.42 -10.82 -11.22
C VAL A 71 0.95 -10.25 -10.88
N HIS A 72 1.33 -9.20 -11.60
CA HIS A 72 2.54 -8.45 -11.31
C HIS A 72 2.20 -7.14 -10.58
N VAL A 73 2.70 -6.99 -9.36
CA VAL A 73 2.56 -5.75 -8.58
C VAL A 73 3.91 -5.03 -8.58
N ASP A 74 3.91 -3.81 -9.11
CA ASP A 74 5.10 -2.97 -9.20
C ASP A 74 5.22 -2.05 -7.97
N TRP A 75 6.41 -1.99 -7.40
CA TRP A 75 6.73 -1.30 -6.15
C TRP A 75 7.72 -0.15 -6.32
N GLY A 76 7.84 0.41 -7.50
CA GLY A 76 8.79 1.49 -7.72
C GLY A 76 10.22 1.03 -7.94
N GLU A 77 10.41 -0.12 -8.53
CA GLU A 77 11.68 -0.85 -8.61
C GLU A 77 12.65 -0.38 -9.69
N ASP A 78 12.58 0.86 -10.15
CA ASP A 78 13.48 1.34 -11.22
C ASP A 78 14.97 1.17 -10.88
N GLY A 79 15.32 1.06 -9.57
CA GLY A 79 16.65 0.71 -9.10
C GLY A 79 16.90 -0.77 -8.85
N LEU A 80 15.85 -1.58 -8.81
CA LEU A 80 15.92 -2.99 -8.43
C LEU A 80 15.84 -3.97 -9.60
N THR A 81 15.39 -3.52 -10.77
CA THR A 81 15.27 -4.36 -11.98
C THR A 81 16.59 -4.99 -12.40
N GLY A 82 17.73 -4.38 -12.03
CA GLY A 82 19.07 -4.94 -12.24
C GLY A 82 19.43 -6.10 -11.29
N PHE A 83 18.67 -6.29 -10.22
CA PHE A 83 18.90 -7.34 -9.22
C PHE A 83 17.93 -8.52 -9.34
N LEU A 84 16.87 -8.36 -10.11
CA LEU A 84 15.92 -9.44 -10.34
C LEU A 84 16.46 -10.42 -11.38
N PRO A 85 16.39 -11.73 -11.12
CA PRO A 85 16.88 -12.74 -12.03
C PRO A 85 16.02 -12.90 -13.29
N TYR A 86 14.85 -12.24 -13.37
CA TYR A 86 14.00 -12.18 -14.55
C TYR A 86 13.57 -10.74 -14.83
N LYS A 87 13.17 -10.49 -16.07
CA LYS A 87 12.60 -9.22 -16.47
C LYS A 87 11.09 -9.29 -16.26
N PRO A 88 10.47 -8.33 -15.53
CA PRO A 88 9.01 -8.30 -15.37
C PRO A 88 8.25 -8.32 -16.71
N LEU A 89 8.87 -7.83 -17.78
CA LEU A 89 8.35 -7.86 -19.15
C LEU A 89 8.18 -9.29 -19.72
N ASP A 90 8.79 -10.30 -19.10
CA ASP A 90 8.72 -11.70 -19.53
C ASP A 90 7.62 -12.48 -18.78
N THR A 91 6.78 -11.79 -17.99
CA THR A 91 5.65 -12.43 -17.29
C THR A 91 4.67 -13.05 -18.31
N PRO A 92 4.33 -14.34 -18.18
CA PRO A 92 3.39 -14.99 -19.08
C PRO A 92 1.96 -14.42 -18.99
N HIS A 93 1.22 -14.57 -20.08
CA HIS A 93 -0.18 -14.19 -20.18
C HIS A 93 -1.13 -15.34 -19.78
N PRO A 94 -2.34 -15.05 -19.29
CA PRO A 94 -2.84 -13.69 -19.05
C PRO A 94 -2.16 -13.03 -17.86
N MET A 95 -1.86 -11.72 -18.01
CA MET A 95 -1.16 -10.92 -17.01
C MET A 95 -1.99 -9.73 -16.55
N ALA A 96 -2.18 -9.60 -15.24
CA ALA A 96 -2.62 -8.38 -14.60
C ALA A 96 -1.39 -7.62 -14.06
N TYR A 97 -1.29 -6.35 -14.40
CA TYR A 97 -0.22 -5.47 -13.93
C TYR A 97 -0.79 -4.36 -13.07
N TRP A 98 -0.32 -4.25 -11.83
CA TRP A 98 -0.69 -3.18 -10.93
C TRP A 98 0.49 -2.24 -10.72
N ALA A 99 0.46 -1.11 -11.43
CA ALA A 99 1.48 -0.07 -11.34
C ALA A 99 1.34 0.75 -10.05
N SER A 100 2.45 0.96 -9.36
CA SER A 100 2.58 1.93 -8.27
C SER A 100 3.71 2.92 -8.57
N ASP A 101 3.79 4.01 -7.80
CA ASP A 101 4.85 5.01 -7.90
C ASP A 101 5.15 5.49 -9.35
N THR A 102 4.11 5.62 -10.16
CA THR A 102 4.22 5.99 -11.58
C THR A 102 4.98 7.30 -11.80
N HIS A 103 4.96 8.19 -10.81
CA HIS A 103 5.70 9.44 -10.80
C HIS A 103 7.24 9.27 -10.73
N LEU A 104 7.73 8.08 -10.41
CA LEU A 104 9.16 7.77 -10.33
C LEU A 104 9.71 7.09 -11.59
N GLY A 105 8.88 6.55 -12.46
CA GLY A 105 9.35 5.82 -13.64
C GLY A 105 8.24 5.51 -14.64
N TYR A 106 7.49 6.53 -15.03
CA TYR A 106 6.34 6.40 -15.92
C TYR A 106 6.60 5.65 -17.24
N PRO A 107 7.72 5.89 -17.98
CA PRO A 107 7.94 5.20 -19.25
C PRO A 107 7.99 3.68 -19.14
N TYR A 108 8.64 3.17 -18.09
CA TYR A 108 8.70 1.73 -17.83
C TYR A 108 7.32 1.17 -17.49
N ARG A 109 6.59 1.85 -16.61
CA ARG A 109 5.25 1.44 -16.17
C ARG A 109 4.22 1.49 -17.31
N LEU A 110 4.36 2.47 -18.19
CA LEU A 110 3.56 2.56 -19.42
C LEU A 110 3.82 1.35 -20.34
N GLU A 111 5.08 0.94 -20.51
CA GLU A 111 5.42 -0.22 -21.32
C GLU A 111 4.83 -1.50 -20.72
N MET A 112 4.95 -1.70 -19.41
CA MET A 112 4.35 -2.83 -18.71
C MET A 112 2.82 -2.84 -18.84
N ALA A 113 2.18 -1.70 -18.62
CA ALA A 113 0.74 -1.57 -18.72
C ALA A 113 0.21 -1.85 -20.15
N LYS A 114 0.96 -1.47 -21.19
CA LYS A 114 0.62 -1.77 -22.60
C LYS A 114 0.68 -3.25 -22.93
N ARG A 115 1.52 -4.01 -22.23
CA ARG A 115 1.67 -5.46 -22.44
C ARG A 115 0.69 -6.28 -21.61
N ALA A 116 0.16 -5.72 -20.53
CA ALA A 116 -0.77 -6.43 -19.65
C ALA A 116 -2.13 -6.63 -20.33
N ASP A 117 -2.77 -7.77 -20.04
CA ASP A 117 -4.17 -8.02 -20.40
C ASP A 117 -5.11 -7.18 -19.54
N PHE A 118 -4.69 -6.90 -18.29
CA PHE A 118 -5.41 -6.06 -17.33
C PHE A 118 -4.42 -5.09 -16.68
N ALA A 119 -4.59 -3.80 -16.93
CA ALA A 119 -3.74 -2.76 -16.36
C ALA A 119 -4.45 -2.03 -15.23
N PHE A 120 -3.79 -1.99 -14.07
CA PHE A 120 -4.24 -1.26 -12.88
C PHE A 120 -3.17 -0.24 -12.48
N CYS A 121 -3.58 0.88 -11.90
CA CYS A 121 -2.67 1.90 -11.44
C CYS A 121 -3.12 2.49 -10.10
N ALA A 122 -2.18 2.64 -9.16
CA ALA A 122 -2.46 3.19 -7.84
C ALA A 122 -2.74 4.71 -7.89
N GLN A 123 -2.11 5.43 -8.81
CA GLN A 123 -2.28 6.87 -9.00
C GLN A 123 -3.37 7.15 -10.06
N LYS A 124 -4.43 7.86 -9.66
CA LYS A 124 -5.56 8.14 -10.55
C LYS A 124 -5.18 8.99 -11.75
N GLN A 125 -4.34 10.01 -11.55
CA GLN A 125 -3.86 10.85 -12.66
C GLN A 125 -3.11 10.02 -13.71
N ALA A 126 -2.30 9.04 -13.27
CA ALA A 126 -1.58 8.19 -14.20
C ALA A 126 -2.48 7.25 -15.01
N VAL A 127 -3.68 6.92 -14.52
CA VAL A 127 -4.68 6.18 -15.31
C VAL A 127 -5.10 7.00 -16.55
N GLU A 128 -5.36 8.29 -16.39
CA GLU A 128 -5.71 9.16 -17.51
C GLU A 128 -4.53 9.34 -18.48
N ASP A 129 -3.31 9.46 -17.93
CA ASP A 129 -2.11 9.52 -18.76
C ASP A 129 -1.89 8.22 -19.53
N MET A 130 -2.06 7.07 -18.89
CA MET A 130 -1.96 5.76 -19.55
C MET A 130 -3.00 5.57 -20.65
N LYS A 131 -4.25 6.02 -20.45
CA LYS A 131 -5.28 6.02 -21.51
C LYS A 131 -4.86 6.85 -22.70
N ARG A 132 -4.43 8.08 -22.48
CA ARG A 132 -3.94 8.99 -23.52
C ARG A 132 -2.78 8.37 -24.30
N ASP A 133 -1.88 7.68 -23.61
CA ASP A 133 -0.65 7.11 -24.15
C ASP A 133 -0.85 5.68 -24.69
N GLY A 134 -2.10 5.19 -24.79
CA GLY A 134 -2.50 4.01 -25.54
C GLY A 134 -2.60 2.71 -24.76
N VAL A 135 -2.70 2.76 -23.43
CA VAL A 135 -3.06 1.57 -22.63
C VAL A 135 -4.57 1.30 -22.76
N ALA A 136 -4.93 0.07 -23.03
CA ALA A 136 -6.33 -0.34 -23.14
C ALA A 136 -6.96 -0.46 -21.74
N ASN A 137 -8.01 0.35 -21.49
CA ASN A 137 -8.85 0.27 -20.29
C ASN A 137 -8.07 0.20 -18.95
N PRO A 138 -7.11 1.07 -18.65
CA PRO A 138 -6.45 1.07 -17.37
C PRO A 138 -7.45 1.46 -16.27
N ILE A 139 -7.35 0.80 -15.13
CA ILE A 139 -8.29 0.93 -14.00
C ILE A 139 -7.56 1.55 -12.81
N TRP A 140 -8.18 2.53 -12.18
CA TRP A 140 -7.69 3.05 -10.91
C TRP A 140 -7.85 2.01 -9.80
N LEU A 141 -6.74 1.61 -9.22
CA LEU A 141 -6.67 0.67 -8.12
C LEU A 141 -5.72 1.22 -7.05
N PRO A 142 -6.22 2.08 -6.14
CA PRO A 142 -5.39 2.76 -5.16
C PRO A 142 -4.68 1.77 -4.24
N HIS A 143 -3.63 2.24 -3.56
CA HIS A 143 -2.95 1.48 -2.52
C HIS A 143 -3.93 0.94 -1.48
N ALA A 144 -3.47 0.01 -0.67
CA ALA A 144 -4.26 -0.65 0.36
C ALA A 144 -3.37 -1.09 1.51
N VAL A 145 -3.97 -1.45 2.64
CA VAL A 145 -3.25 -1.99 3.78
C VAL A 145 -3.34 -3.52 3.83
N GLU A 146 -2.28 -4.14 4.34
CA GLU A 146 -2.31 -5.53 4.80
C GLU A 146 -2.68 -5.56 6.29
N PRO A 147 -3.92 -6.01 6.63
CA PRO A 147 -4.38 -5.96 8.01
C PRO A 147 -3.52 -6.74 9.00
N MET A 148 -2.86 -7.81 8.54
CA MET A 148 -2.00 -8.63 9.40
C MET A 148 -0.70 -7.91 9.78
N ALA A 149 -0.23 -7.01 8.93
CA ALA A 149 0.97 -6.21 9.20
C ALA A 149 0.67 -4.95 10.02
N TYR A 150 -0.55 -4.45 9.93
CA TYR A 150 -1.00 -3.23 10.60
C TYR A 150 -2.26 -3.50 11.43
N PRO A 151 -2.19 -4.43 12.39
CA PRO A 151 -3.34 -4.76 13.21
C PRO A 151 -3.68 -3.60 14.15
N LYS A 152 -4.97 -3.29 14.30
CA LYS A 152 -5.44 -2.49 15.42
C LYS A 152 -5.25 -3.29 16.70
N GLN A 153 -4.48 -2.74 17.64
CA GLN A 153 -4.26 -3.37 18.92
C GLN A 153 -5.05 -2.62 20.00
N GLU A 154 -5.81 -3.35 20.80
CA GLU A 154 -6.51 -2.80 21.97
C GLU A 154 -5.56 -2.22 23.05
N LYS A 155 -4.26 -2.50 22.93
CA LYS A 155 -3.24 -2.18 23.94
C LYS A 155 -2.29 -1.07 23.55
N PHE A 156 -2.57 -0.29 22.52
CA PHE A 156 -1.76 0.88 22.22
C PHE A 156 -1.95 1.95 23.31
N THR A 157 -0.84 2.36 23.92
CA THR A 157 -0.87 3.25 25.09
C THR A 157 -0.96 4.73 24.73
N LYS A 158 -0.91 5.07 23.42
CA LYS A 158 -0.95 6.46 22.92
C LYS A 158 0.08 7.38 23.60
N ASN A 159 1.31 6.88 23.72
CA ASN A 159 2.41 7.54 24.45
C ASN A 159 2.89 8.83 23.75
N TYR A 160 2.70 8.94 22.45
CA TYR A 160 3.14 10.08 21.65
C TYR A 160 1.94 10.92 21.19
N ASP A 161 2.16 12.23 21.11
CA ASP A 161 1.11 13.14 20.61
C ASP A 161 0.97 13.03 19.10
N VAL A 162 2.08 13.12 18.37
CA VAL A 162 2.14 13.00 16.92
C VAL A 162 3.26 12.06 16.53
N CYS A 163 3.12 11.33 15.42
CA CYS A 163 4.22 10.60 14.81
C CYS A 163 4.35 10.85 13.31
N PHE A 164 5.59 10.75 12.83
CA PHE A 164 5.92 10.59 11.41
C PHE A 164 6.86 9.40 11.23
N ILE A 165 6.36 8.33 10.63
CA ILE A 165 7.16 7.13 10.36
C ILE A 165 7.34 7.00 8.86
N GLY A 166 8.48 7.45 8.33
CA GLY A 166 8.75 7.47 6.90
C GLY A 166 10.11 8.08 6.56
N HIS A 167 10.37 8.17 5.26
CA HIS A 167 11.60 8.80 4.76
C HIS A 167 11.46 10.32 4.68
N VAL A 168 12.52 11.03 5.10
CA VAL A 168 12.65 12.47 4.90
C VAL A 168 13.54 12.68 3.68
N ASN A 169 12.90 12.78 2.53
CA ASN A 169 13.59 12.86 1.24
C ASN A 169 13.14 14.07 0.40
N SER A 170 12.56 15.07 1.04
CA SER A 170 12.16 16.31 0.38
C SER A 170 12.18 17.49 1.36
N VAL A 171 12.47 18.67 0.83
CA VAL A 171 12.50 19.94 1.60
C VAL A 171 11.16 20.21 2.29
N ASN A 172 10.04 19.92 1.62
CA ASN A 172 8.72 20.11 2.19
C ASN A 172 8.50 19.23 3.43
N ARG A 173 9.02 18.00 3.43
CA ARG A 173 8.95 17.10 4.60
C ARG A 173 9.83 17.59 5.74
N GLU A 174 11.03 18.06 5.45
CA GLU A 174 11.93 18.63 6.44
C GLU A 174 11.26 19.84 7.13
N GLU A 175 10.72 20.79 6.37
CA GLU A 175 10.06 21.97 6.93
C GLU A 175 8.83 21.58 7.78
N ALA A 176 8.00 20.66 7.32
CA ALA A 176 6.85 20.18 8.08
C ALA A 176 7.26 19.53 9.40
N LEU A 177 8.31 18.69 9.37
CA LEU A 177 8.83 18.03 10.57
C LEU A 177 9.43 19.02 11.56
N ASP A 178 10.18 20.02 11.10
CA ASP A 178 10.73 21.08 11.96
C ASP A 178 9.62 21.84 12.69
N ARG A 179 8.49 22.13 12.00
CA ARG A 179 7.31 22.73 12.62
C ARG A 179 6.68 21.84 13.67
N LEU A 180 6.53 20.53 13.37
CA LEU A 180 5.97 19.56 14.30
C LEU A 180 6.88 19.35 15.52
N PHE A 181 8.19 19.21 15.34
CA PHE A 181 9.14 19.13 16.43
C PHE A 181 9.09 20.33 17.36
N SER A 182 8.97 21.54 16.76
CA SER A 182 8.90 22.78 17.53
C SER A 182 7.59 22.90 18.31
N ALA A 183 6.49 22.38 17.77
CA ALA A 183 5.17 22.50 18.35
C ALA A 183 4.81 21.39 19.35
N PHE A 184 5.38 20.20 19.18
CA PHE A 184 5.01 18.99 19.94
C PHE A 184 6.27 18.29 20.50
N PRO A 185 6.63 18.54 21.76
CA PRO A 185 7.81 17.90 22.38
C PRO A 185 7.72 16.36 22.45
N ASN A 186 6.49 15.84 22.46
CA ASN A 186 6.24 14.39 22.52
C ASN A 186 5.93 13.83 21.12
N PHE A 187 6.90 13.96 20.22
CA PHE A 187 6.80 13.57 18.81
C PHE A 187 7.66 12.34 18.53
N ASP A 188 7.05 11.29 17.97
CA ASP A 188 7.77 10.11 17.49
C ASP A 188 8.12 10.23 16.01
N TYR A 189 9.40 10.13 15.70
CA TYR A 189 9.92 10.31 14.36
C TYR A 189 10.94 9.24 13.99
N GLY A 190 10.87 8.76 12.74
CA GLY A 190 11.89 7.87 12.17
C GLY A 190 11.34 6.93 11.12
N GLN A 191 12.05 5.82 10.93
CA GLN A 191 11.72 4.80 9.95
C GLN A 191 11.41 3.49 10.65
N ALA A 192 10.40 2.81 10.17
CA ALA A 192 10.05 1.46 10.57
C ALA A 192 9.23 0.79 9.46
N LEU A 193 9.20 -0.53 9.45
CA LEU A 193 8.42 -1.33 8.50
C LEU A 193 7.50 -2.28 9.28
N PHE A 194 6.37 -2.63 8.66
CA PHE A 194 5.43 -3.65 9.11
C PHE A 194 4.99 -3.47 10.58
N GLU A 195 5.07 -4.51 11.37
CA GLU A 195 4.61 -4.54 12.76
C GLU A 195 5.28 -3.45 13.62
N LYS A 196 6.55 -3.15 13.38
CA LYS A 196 7.26 -2.05 14.05
C LYS A 196 6.69 -0.69 13.69
N CYS A 197 6.32 -0.51 12.42
CA CYS A 197 5.66 0.70 11.96
C CYS A 197 4.26 0.83 12.57
N ALA A 198 3.49 -0.26 12.55
CA ALA A 198 2.17 -0.33 13.16
C ALA A 198 2.21 -0.03 14.66
N GLU A 199 3.20 -0.57 15.39
CA GLU A 199 3.42 -0.31 16.81
C GLU A 199 3.66 1.18 17.09
N ARG A 200 4.55 1.82 16.33
CA ARG A 200 4.89 3.24 16.52
C ARG A 200 3.70 4.14 16.18
N ILE A 201 3.04 3.91 15.04
CA ILE A 201 1.86 4.67 14.66
C ILE A 201 0.74 4.46 15.68
N GLY A 202 0.46 3.21 16.06
CA GLY A 202 -0.59 2.88 17.01
C GLY A 202 -0.36 3.48 18.41
N ASN A 203 0.89 3.65 18.84
CA ASN A 203 1.24 4.31 20.10
C ASN A 203 1.20 5.84 20.02
N SER A 204 0.78 6.41 18.92
CA SER A 204 0.62 7.86 18.74
C SER A 204 -0.85 8.24 18.66
N LYS A 205 -1.20 9.44 19.12
CA LYS A 205 -2.57 9.98 19.04
C LYS A 205 -2.92 10.39 17.61
N ILE A 206 -1.94 11.00 16.92
CA ILE A 206 -2.07 11.49 15.55
C ILE A 206 -0.92 10.92 14.71
N GLY A 207 -1.26 10.26 13.61
CA GLY A 207 -0.31 9.87 12.57
C GLY A 207 -0.26 10.97 11.49
N PHE A 208 0.91 11.58 11.34
CA PHE A 208 1.12 12.62 10.34
C PHE A 208 1.58 12.03 9.01
N ASN A 209 1.01 12.52 7.92
CA ASN A 209 1.44 12.24 6.57
C ASN A 209 1.61 13.53 5.76
N ILE A 210 2.57 13.52 4.87
CA ILE A 210 2.73 14.49 3.80
C ILE A 210 3.09 13.74 2.52
N ALA A 211 2.26 13.90 1.50
CA ALA A 211 2.39 13.22 0.23
C ALA A 211 3.68 13.60 -0.51
N MET A 212 4.19 12.66 -1.29
CA MET A 212 5.16 12.96 -2.34
C MET A 212 4.42 13.08 -3.67
N LYS A 213 4.61 14.22 -4.36
CA LYS A 213 4.06 14.40 -5.70
C LYS A 213 2.56 14.08 -5.82
N ASP A 214 1.78 14.50 -4.83
CA ASP A 214 0.32 14.36 -4.86
C ASP A 214 -0.16 12.89 -4.94
N ASP A 215 0.52 11.99 -4.23
CA ASP A 215 0.21 10.57 -4.20
C ASP A 215 -0.53 10.15 -2.92
N ILE A 216 -1.67 9.45 -3.06
CA ILE A 216 -2.33 8.79 -1.92
C ILE A 216 -1.50 7.55 -1.57
N ASN A 217 -0.46 7.76 -0.79
CA ASN A 217 0.52 6.74 -0.45
C ASN A 217 -0.01 5.72 0.58
N MET A 218 0.73 4.63 0.74
CA MET A 218 0.35 3.53 1.65
C MET A 218 0.17 4.01 3.10
N ARG A 219 0.90 5.03 3.54
CA ARG A 219 0.83 5.58 4.90
C ARG A 219 -0.57 6.05 5.28
N CYS A 220 -1.36 6.54 4.32
CA CYS A 220 -2.75 6.90 4.57
C CYS A 220 -3.56 5.71 5.09
N PHE A 221 -3.45 4.57 4.41
CA PHE A 221 -4.16 3.34 4.77
C PHE A 221 -3.59 2.68 6.03
N GLU A 222 -2.27 2.63 6.15
CA GLU A 222 -1.55 2.02 7.27
C GLU A 222 -1.85 2.73 8.59
N THR A 223 -1.87 4.06 8.58
CA THR A 223 -2.18 4.87 9.77
C THR A 223 -3.58 4.59 10.27
N MET A 224 -4.58 4.68 9.40
CA MET A 224 -5.96 4.44 9.78
C MET A 224 -6.20 2.98 10.21
N ALA A 225 -5.51 2.00 9.60
CA ALA A 225 -5.61 0.59 9.98
C ALA A 225 -5.14 0.31 11.40
N THR A 226 -4.26 1.11 11.98
CA THR A 226 -3.87 0.98 13.40
C THR A 226 -4.87 1.61 14.38
N GLY A 227 -5.95 2.22 13.88
CA GLY A 227 -6.89 2.99 14.69
C GLY A 227 -6.28 4.30 15.22
N THR A 228 -5.40 4.92 14.44
CA THR A 228 -4.81 6.22 14.73
C THR A 228 -5.38 7.27 13.77
N MET A 229 -5.75 8.43 14.28
CA MET A 229 -6.25 9.52 13.44
C MET A 229 -5.16 9.95 12.45
N LEU A 230 -5.48 9.94 11.17
CA LEU A 230 -4.59 10.44 10.11
C LEU A 230 -4.77 11.94 9.95
N LEU A 231 -3.67 12.69 10.03
CA LEU A 231 -3.56 14.09 9.63
C LEU A 231 -2.68 14.15 8.37
N THR A 232 -3.24 14.52 7.22
CA THR A 232 -2.55 14.53 5.93
C THR A 232 -2.74 15.83 5.19
N ASP A 233 -1.80 16.18 4.31
CA ASP A 233 -1.97 17.27 3.35
C ASP A 233 -3.12 16.98 2.37
N ARG A 234 -3.56 18.03 1.66
CA ARG A 234 -4.56 17.86 0.60
C ARG A 234 -3.93 17.16 -0.58
N ILE A 235 -4.37 15.93 -0.82
CA ILE A 235 -3.95 15.08 -1.93
C ILE A 235 -5.10 15.00 -2.92
N SER A 236 -4.81 15.12 -4.22
CA SER A 236 -5.82 14.96 -5.28
C SER A 236 -6.50 13.59 -5.17
N HIS A 237 -7.81 13.59 -5.34
CA HIS A 237 -8.66 12.40 -5.30
C HIS A 237 -8.78 11.67 -3.95
N ILE A 238 -8.17 12.16 -2.86
CA ILE A 238 -8.28 11.53 -1.54
C ILE A 238 -9.73 11.53 -1.04
N GLU A 239 -10.49 12.58 -1.35
CA GLU A 239 -11.89 12.72 -0.97
C GLU A 239 -12.85 11.80 -1.78
N GLU A 240 -12.35 11.10 -2.80
CA GLU A 240 -13.09 10.01 -3.45
C GLU A 240 -13.00 8.68 -2.67
N LEU A 241 -12.04 8.56 -1.77
CA LEU A 241 -11.84 7.38 -0.93
C LEU A 241 -12.28 7.64 0.52
N PHE A 242 -12.06 8.86 1.01
CA PHE A 242 -12.25 9.21 2.42
C PHE A 242 -12.91 10.58 2.57
N GLU A 243 -13.72 10.75 3.61
CA GLU A 243 -14.37 12.01 3.93
C GLU A 243 -13.56 12.77 5.00
N ASP A 244 -13.20 14.03 4.71
CA ASP A 244 -12.49 14.91 5.66
C ASP A 244 -13.29 15.10 6.95
N LYS A 245 -12.61 15.14 8.08
CA LYS A 245 -13.15 15.23 9.45
C LYS A 245 -14.07 14.10 9.89
N LYS A 246 -14.14 13.04 9.09
CA LYS A 246 -14.87 11.83 9.43
C LYS A 246 -13.95 10.60 9.45
N HIS A 247 -13.18 10.37 8.38
CA HIS A 247 -12.27 9.23 8.29
C HIS A 247 -10.81 9.64 8.54
N LEU A 248 -10.48 10.87 8.25
CA LEU A 248 -9.16 11.50 8.39
C LEU A 248 -9.32 13.01 8.53
N VAL A 249 -8.22 13.72 8.71
CA VAL A 249 -8.19 15.18 8.72
C VAL A 249 -7.23 15.70 7.66
N ILE A 250 -7.73 16.57 6.78
CA ILE A 250 -6.94 17.19 5.72
C ILE A 250 -6.48 18.57 6.21
N TYR A 251 -5.19 18.90 6.02
CA TYR A 251 -4.68 20.23 6.29
C TYR A 251 -4.25 20.96 5.00
N ASP A 252 -4.35 22.28 5.02
CA ASP A 252 -3.98 23.19 3.93
C ASP A 252 -2.82 24.11 4.37
N GLY A 253 -1.58 23.64 4.20
CA GLY A 253 -0.36 24.35 4.57
C GLY A 253 0.08 24.12 6.02
N LEU A 254 1.33 24.54 6.31
CA LEU A 254 2.02 24.16 7.55
C LEU A 254 1.44 24.79 8.82
N ASP A 255 0.87 25.98 8.74
CA ASP A 255 0.26 26.63 9.90
C ASP A 255 -1.06 25.93 10.27
N ASP A 256 -1.92 25.64 9.29
CA ASP A 256 -3.16 24.88 9.48
C ASP A 256 -2.87 23.45 9.99
N MET A 257 -1.79 22.82 9.53
CA MET A 257 -1.32 21.52 10.03
C MET A 257 -1.09 21.55 11.55
N VAL A 258 -0.35 22.56 12.03
CA VAL A 258 -0.04 22.71 13.46
C VAL A 258 -1.30 23.06 14.26
N GLU A 259 -2.15 23.94 13.76
CA GLU A 259 -3.41 24.29 14.39
C GLU A 259 -4.35 23.11 14.54
N LYS A 260 -4.54 22.33 13.47
CA LYS A 260 -5.36 21.11 13.50
C LYS A 260 -4.80 20.05 14.43
N ALA A 261 -3.49 19.83 14.42
CA ALA A 261 -2.87 18.90 15.36
C ALA A 261 -3.12 19.31 16.82
N LYS A 262 -2.93 20.60 17.17
CA LYS A 262 -3.24 21.14 18.51
C LYS A 262 -4.70 20.97 18.87
N TYR A 263 -5.60 21.27 17.93
CA TYR A 263 -7.04 21.15 18.14
C TYR A 263 -7.41 19.71 18.52
N TYR A 264 -7.02 18.73 17.68
CA TYR A 264 -7.38 17.34 17.92
C TYR A 264 -6.64 16.70 19.10
N LEU A 265 -5.49 17.22 19.50
CA LEU A 265 -4.86 16.82 20.76
C LEU A 265 -5.61 17.29 22.00
N ALA A 266 -6.36 18.38 21.89
CA ALA A 266 -7.21 18.92 22.95
C ALA A 266 -8.66 18.36 22.94
N HIS A 267 -9.05 17.66 21.86
CA HIS A 267 -10.41 17.14 21.66
C HIS A 267 -10.38 15.64 21.46
N ASP A 268 -10.07 14.90 22.53
CA ASP A 268 -9.85 13.44 22.49
C ASP A 268 -11.04 12.68 21.91
N GLU A 269 -12.27 13.01 22.32
CA GLU A 269 -13.47 12.29 21.84
C GLU A 269 -13.66 12.43 20.32
N GLU A 270 -13.49 13.63 19.78
CA GLU A 270 -13.61 13.87 18.35
C GLU A 270 -12.48 13.17 17.58
N ARG A 271 -11.25 13.25 18.08
CA ARG A 271 -10.09 12.57 17.48
C ARG A 271 -10.29 11.05 17.41
N GLU A 272 -10.72 10.44 18.52
CA GLU A 272 -10.94 9.00 18.58
C GLU A 272 -12.13 8.56 17.72
N ALA A 273 -13.17 9.39 17.59
CA ALA A 273 -14.28 9.11 16.67
C ALA A 273 -13.82 9.08 15.21
N ILE A 274 -12.95 10.05 14.80
CA ILE A 274 -12.37 10.07 13.45
C ILE A 274 -11.45 8.87 13.23
N ALA A 275 -10.60 8.55 14.22
CA ALA A 275 -9.70 7.40 14.15
C ALA A 275 -10.47 6.09 14.00
N GLN A 276 -11.57 5.91 14.73
CA GLN A 276 -12.42 4.73 14.62
C GLN A 276 -13.12 4.64 13.27
N ALA A 277 -13.70 5.74 12.78
CA ALA A 277 -14.36 5.77 11.48
C ALA A 277 -13.37 5.52 10.32
N GLY A 278 -12.17 6.08 10.40
CA GLY A 278 -11.10 5.82 9.43
C GLY A 278 -10.66 4.36 9.43
N TYR A 279 -10.52 3.76 10.60
CA TYR A 279 -10.23 2.32 10.74
C TYR A 279 -11.32 1.47 10.06
N GLU A 280 -12.59 1.73 10.36
CA GLU A 280 -13.71 0.98 9.79
C GLU A 280 -13.77 1.12 8.26
N GLU A 281 -13.57 2.31 7.73
CA GLU A 281 -13.54 2.57 6.29
C GLU A 281 -12.42 1.78 5.61
N VAL A 282 -11.19 1.82 6.16
CA VAL A 282 -10.05 1.10 5.60
C VAL A 282 -10.26 -0.40 5.65
N MET A 283 -10.70 -0.93 6.78
CA MET A 283 -10.86 -2.37 6.96
C MET A 283 -12.00 -2.96 6.14
N THR A 284 -13.02 -2.17 5.82
CA THR A 284 -14.18 -2.63 5.03
C THR A 284 -14.02 -2.45 3.53
N LYS A 285 -13.09 -1.57 3.07
CA LYS A 285 -13.00 -1.21 1.64
C LYS A 285 -11.58 -1.14 1.07
N HIS A 286 -10.56 -1.01 1.92
CA HIS A 286 -9.22 -0.65 1.47
C HIS A 286 -8.11 -1.59 1.96
N THR A 287 -8.43 -2.87 2.12
CA THR A 287 -7.41 -3.91 2.35
C THR A 287 -6.88 -4.47 1.03
N ILE A 288 -5.74 -5.11 1.06
CA ILE A 288 -5.18 -5.82 -0.11
C ILE A 288 -6.19 -6.83 -0.68
N GLN A 289 -6.98 -7.49 0.19
CA GLN A 289 -8.03 -8.42 -0.24
C GLN A 289 -9.03 -7.75 -1.19
N HIS A 290 -9.46 -6.52 -0.89
CA HIS A 290 -10.38 -5.77 -1.76
C HIS A 290 -9.73 -5.43 -3.12
N ARG A 291 -8.42 -5.24 -3.18
CA ARG A 291 -7.70 -5.01 -4.46
C ARG A 291 -7.61 -6.27 -5.29
N ILE A 292 -7.32 -7.41 -4.65
CA ILE A 292 -7.34 -8.72 -5.30
C ILE A 292 -8.73 -9.02 -5.85
N ASP A 293 -9.78 -8.71 -5.10
CA ASP A 293 -11.18 -8.88 -5.56
C ASP A 293 -11.46 -8.13 -6.85
N VAL A 294 -10.99 -6.89 -6.96
CA VAL A 294 -11.15 -6.10 -8.19
C VAL A 294 -10.41 -6.74 -9.36
N ILE A 295 -9.16 -7.16 -9.16
CA ILE A 295 -8.35 -7.81 -10.20
C ILE A 295 -9.04 -9.09 -10.70
N LEU A 296 -9.46 -9.96 -9.78
CA LEU A 296 -10.12 -11.20 -10.12
C LEU A 296 -11.47 -10.98 -10.81
N ASN A 297 -12.24 -9.99 -10.39
CA ASN A 297 -13.51 -9.66 -11.02
C ASN A 297 -13.33 -9.21 -12.47
N GLU A 298 -12.30 -8.40 -12.77
CA GLU A 298 -11.99 -8.01 -14.15
C GLU A 298 -11.56 -9.21 -15.00
N PHE A 299 -10.72 -10.08 -14.45
CA PHE A 299 -10.33 -11.32 -15.11
C PHE A 299 -11.54 -12.24 -15.38
N MET A 300 -12.41 -12.45 -14.41
CA MET A 300 -13.61 -13.29 -14.58
C MET A 300 -14.59 -12.73 -15.60
N LYS A 301 -14.77 -11.41 -15.66
CA LYS A 301 -15.60 -10.76 -16.70
C LYS A 301 -15.09 -11.06 -18.11
N SER A 302 -13.79 -11.15 -18.31
CA SER A 302 -13.19 -11.45 -19.61
C SER A 302 -13.42 -12.89 -20.07
N ARG A 303 -13.71 -13.80 -19.15
CA ARG A 303 -13.98 -15.23 -19.45
C ARG A 303 -15.44 -15.56 -19.73
N VAL A 304 -16.36 -14.64 -19.44
CA VAL A 304 -17.78 -14.84 -19.81
C VAL A 304 -17.92 -14.58 -21.31
N PRO A 305 -18.34 -15.57 -22.12
CA PRO A 305 -18.61 -15.34 -23.52
C PRO A 305 -19.66 -14.22 -23.63
N VAL A 306 -19.35 -13.18 -24.40
CA VAL A 306 -20.38 -12.22 -24.84
C VAL A 306 -21.36 -13.03 -25.69
N LEU A 307 -22.51 -13.40 -25.11
CA LEU A 307 -23.62 -13.97 -25.87
C LEU A 307 -24.03 -12.92 -26.89
N ALA A 308 -23.67 -13.13 -28.14
CA ALA A 308 -24.00 -12.29 -29.27
C ALA A 308 -25.48 -12.42 -29.63
#